data_156ccddc73d4577160280104306fc885
#
_entry.id   156ccddc73d4577160280104306fc885
#
_cell.length_a   1.000
_cell.length_b   1.000
_cell.length_c   1.000
_cell.angle_alpha   90.00
_cell.angle_beta   90.00
_cell.angle_gamma   90.00
#
_symmetry.space_group_name_H-M   'P 1'
#
loop_
_entity.id
_entity.type
_entity.pdbx_description
1 polymer ?
#
loop_
_entity_poly.entity_id
_entity_poly.type
_entity_poly.pdbx_seq_one_letter_code
_entity_poly.pdbx_strand_id
1 'polypeptide(L)'
;LKGDTMFLCGPNGNADVAFPQCETDFMVTKVPTFYTNIQGSSHLTSGRMGWPAIIAWMLWHLADQEDQWKKEFVEPTGQFRMGMYKSQVKNF
;
A
#
# COMPACT_ATOMS: atom_id res chain seq x y z
N LEU A 1 15.77 -1.84 -3.24
CA LEU A 1 14.75 -2.81 -2.89
C LEU A 1 14.84 -4.01 -3.82
N LYS A 2 14.76 -5.21 -3.27
CA LYS A 2 14.96 -6.45 -4.03
C LYS A 2 13.74 -7.36 -4.07
N GLY A 3 12.68 -7.02 -3.37
CA GLY A 3 11.48 -7.84 -3.34
C GLY A 3 10.23 -7.00 -3.41
N ASP A 4 9.09 -7.65 -3.47
CA ASP A 4 7.80 -6.98 -3.49
C ASP A 4 7.72 -6.00 -2.32
N THR A 5 7.25 -4.80 -2.59
CA THR A 5 7.28 -3.70 -1.63
C THR A 5 5.91 -3.06 -1.49
N MET A 6 5.57 -2.68 -0.26
CA MET A 6 4.36 -1.94 0.04
C MET A 6 4.73 -0.59 0.64
N PHE A 7 4.20 0.48 0.08
CA PHE A 7 4.26 1.82 0.67
C PHE A 7 2.88 2.18 1.22
N LEU A 8 2.83 2.56 2.48
CA LEU A 8 1.59 2.90 3.16
C LEU A 8 1.74 4.29 3.76
N CYS A 9 1.00 5.25 3.22
CA CYS A 9 1.10 6.64 3.63
C CYS A 9 -0.28 7.25 3.87
N GLY A 10 -0.31 8.37 4.60
CA GLY A 10 -1.51 9.16 4.74
C GLY A 10 -1.77 10.01 3.49
N PRO A 11 -2.90 10.72 3.46
CA PRO A 11 -3.18 11.62 2.35
C PRO A 11 -2.22 12.80 2.36
N ASN A 12 -2.23 13.51 1.25
CA ASN A 12 -1.26 14.53 0.95
C ASN A 12 -1.28 15.71 1.93
N GLY A 13 -0.18 16.43 1.96
CA GLY A 13 -0.10 17.77 2.52
C GLY A 13 -0.04 17.78 4.03
N ASN A 14 -0.95 18.55 4.65
CA ASN A 14 -0.90 18.76 6.09
C ASN A 14 -1.22 17.50 6.90
N ALA A 15 -1.87 16.52 6.28
CA ALA A 15 -2.25 15.29 6.98
C ALA A 15 -1.08 14.32 7.11
N ASP A 16 -0.19 14.28 6.11
CA ASP A 16 1.00 13.43 6.17
C ASP A 16 2.17 14.13 5.48
N VAL A 17 3.14 14.57 6.28
CA VAL A 17 4.33 15.26 5.76
C VAL A 17 5.23 14.34 4.94
N ALA A 18 5.06 13.03 5.04
CA ALA A 18 5.83 12.06 4.26
C ALA A 18 5.23 11.80 2.88
N PHE A 19 4.08 12.38 2.56
CA PHE A 19 3.40 12.14 1.28
C PHE A 19 4.31 12.36 0.05
N PRO A 20 5.03 13.48 -0.05
CA PRO A 20 5.89 13.69 -1.22
C PRO A 20 7.00 12.65 -1.34
N GLN A 21 7.53 12.17 -0.22
CA GLN A 21 8.57 11.15 -0.22
C GLN A 21 8.01 9.80 -0.68
N CYS A 22 6.81 9.45 -0.24
CA CYS A 22 6.15 8.21 -0.67
C CYS A 22 5.87 8.22 -2.18
N GLU A 23 5.40 9.33 -2.71
CA GLU A 23 5.17 9.49 -4.15
C GLU A 23 6.46 9.30 -4.93
N THR A 24 7.53 9.97 -4.51
CA THR A 24 8.83 9.91 -5.16
C THR A 24 9.38 8.49 -5.13
N ASP A 25 9.32 7.84 -3.97
CA ASP A 25 9.82 6.49 -3.80
C ASP A 25 9.07 5.50 -4.68
N PHE A 26 7.75 5.65 -4.79
CA PHE A 26 6.96 4.80 -5.67
C PHE A 26 7.38 4.97 -7.13
N MET A 27 7.58 6.21 -7.56
CA MET A 27 7.92 6.49 -8.96
C MET A 27 9.25 5.88 -9.37
N VAL A 28 10.23 5.83 -8.46
CA VAL A 28 11.57 5.34 -8.78
C VAL A 28 11.76 3.85 -8.47
N THR A 29 10.85 3.22 -7.74
CA THR A 29 10.96 1.81 -7.37
C THR A 29 10.76 0.94 -8.61
N LYS A 30 11.59 -0.10 -8.76
CA LYS A 30 11.60 -0.98 -9.93
C LYS A 30 11.09 -2.39 -9.66
N VAL A 31 10.86 -2.74 -8.40
CA VAL A 31 10.31 -4.04 -8.02
C VAL A 31 8.78 -3.98 -8.02
N PRO A 32 8.08 -5.13 -7.97
CA PRO A 32 6.62 -5.11 -7.83
C PRO A 32 6.23 -4.33 -6.58
N THR A 33 5.37 -3.34 -6.75
CA THR A 33 5.09 -2.38 -5.68
C THR A 33 3.60 -2.07 -5.59
N PHE A 34 3.09 -2.11 -4.37
CA PHE A 34 1.78 -1.61 -4.00
C PHE A 34 1.97 -0.34 -3.18
N TYR A 35 1.29 0.73 -3.56
CA TYR A 35 1.33 2.02 -2.88
C TYR A 35 -0.09 2.43 -2.53
N THR A 36 -0.33 2.83 -1.31
CA THR A 36 -1.64 3.34 -0.92
C THR A 36 -1.52 4.56 -0.03
N ASN A 37 -2.41 5.53 -0.29
CA ASN A 37 -2.67 6.66 0.60
C ASN A 37 -3.98 6.40 1.32
N ILE A 38 -3.94 6.27 2.64
CA ILE A 38 -5.14 5.94 3.41
C ILE A 38 -5.87 7.22 3.76
N GLN A 39 -7.02 7.41 3.16
CA GLN A 39 -7.84 8.60 3.38
C GLN A 39 -8.35 8.63 4.82
N GLY A 40 -8.37 9.81 5.42
CA GLY A 40 -8.75 9.96 6.81
C GLY A 40 -7.64 9.68 7.81
N SER A 41 -6.43 9.35 7.35
CA SER A 41 -5.29 9.11 8.22
C SER A 41 -4.31 10.28 8.17
N SER A 42 -3.30 10.23 9.06
CA SER A 42 -2.18 11.16 9.07
C SER A 42 -0.87 10.37 9.09
N HIS A 43 0.26 11.09 9.12
CA HIS A 43 1.56 10.44 9.26
C HIS A 43 1.62 9.52 10.48
N LEU A 44 0.97 9.91 11.57
CA LEU A 44 1.00 9.13 12.81
C LEU A 44 0.00 7.98 12.85
N THR A 45 -1.06 8.03 12.05
CA THR A 45 -2.16 7.05 12.12
C THR A 45 -2.27 6.15 10.90
N SER A 46 -1.53 6.45 9.81
CA SER A 46 -1.64 5.64 8.58
C SER A 46 -1.27 4.18 8.81
N GLY A 47 -0.24 3.91 9.60
CA GLY A 47 0.13 2.53 9.90
C GLY A 47 -0.98 1.76 10.60
N ARG A 48 -1.60 2.38 11.62
CA ARG A 48 -2.67 1.76 12.38
C ARG A 48 -3.92 1.54 11.53
N MET A 49 -4.32 2.55 10.76
CA MET A 49 -5.49 2.44 9.88
C MET A 49 -5.25 1.45 8.75
N GLY A 50 -3.98 1.22 8.39
CA GLY A 50 -3.61 0.27 7.36
C GLY A 50 -3.37 -1.16 7.84
N TRP A 51 -3.63 -1.47 9.11
CA TRP A 51 -3.40 -2.81 9.65
C TRP A 51 -3.99 -3.94 8.80
N PRO A 52 -5.26 -3.83 8.33
CA PRO A 52 -5.80 -4.91 7.51
C PRO A 52 -4.96 -5.18 6.27
N ALA A 53 -4.47 -4.13 5.60
CA ALA A 53 -3.62 -4.29 4.43
C ALA A 53 -2.26 -4.87 4.81
N ILE A 54 -1.67 -4.43 5.90
CA ILE A 54 -0.38 -4.94 6.38
C ILE A 54 -0.48 -6.43 6.69
N ILE A 55 -1.51 -6.85 7.42
CA ILE A 55 -1.71 -8.25 7.77
C ILE A 55 -1.91 -9.09 6.50
N ALA A 56 -2.74 -8.64 5.58
CA ALA A 56 -2.99 -9.36 4.33
C ALA A 56 -1.73 -9.49 3.48
N TRP A 57 -0.92 -8.43 3.43
CA TRP A 57 0.37 -8.45 2.72
C TRP A 57 1.31 -9.50 3.33
N MET A 58 1.36 -9.57 4.66
CA MET A 58 2.19 -10.55 5.33
C MET A 58 1.69 -11.97 5.10
N LEU A 59 0.37 -12.19 5.10
CA LEU A 59 -0.20 -13.51 4.81
C LEU A 59 0.15 -13.93 3.37
N TRP A 60 0.12 -13.01 2.43
CA TRP A 60 0.52 -13.30 1.06
C TRP A 60 2.00 -13.70 0.98
N HIS A 61 2.88 -12.89 1.57
CA HIS A 61 4.32 -13.03 1.33
C HIS A 61 5.03 -13.96 2.31
N LEU A 62 4.54 -14.08 3.54
CA LEU A 62 5.19 -14.87 4.58
C LEU A 62 4.48 -16.18 4.87
N ALA A 63 3.16 -16.24 4.65
CA ALA A 63 2.37 -17.45 4.90
C ALA A 63 1.93 -18.14 3.61
N ASP A 64 2.46 -17.73 2.47
CA ASP A 64 2.24 -18.36 1.16
C ASP A 64 0.77 -18.37 0.73
N GLN A 65 0.03 -17.33 1.08
CA GLN A 65 -1.39 -17.19 0.75
C GLN A 65 -1.61 -16.25 -0.43
N GLU A 66 -0.82 -16.41 -1.49
CA GLU A 66 -0.90 -15.55 -2.67
C GLU A 66 -2.26 -15.63 -3.34
N ASP A 67 -2.80 -16.84 -3.51
CA ASP A 67 -4.08 -17.04 -4.21
C ASP A 67 -5.23 -16.31 -3.55
N GLN A 68 -5.17 -16.16 -2.23
CA GLN A 68 -6.22 -15.48 -1.48
C GLN A 68 -6.05 -13.97 -1.48
N TRP A 69 -4.81 -13.47 -1.38
CA TRP A 69 -4.58 -12.06 -1.03
C TRP A 69 -4.03 -11.21 -2.16
N LYS A 70 -3.28 -11.76 -3.11
CA LYS A 70 -2.71 -10.96 -4.20
C LYS A 70 -3.76 -10.18 -4.96
N LYS A 71 -4.89 -10.79 -5.27
CA LYS A 71 -5.97 -10.13 -6.02
C LYS A 71 -6.53 -8.92 -5.29
N GLU A 72 -6.50 -8.91 -3.97
CA GLU A 72 -7.02 -7.80 -3.18
C GLU A 72 -6.13 -6.55 -3.25
N PHE A 73 -4.88 -6.71 -3.66
CA PHE A 73 -3.96 -5.60 -3.87
C PHE A 73 -3.82 -5.20 -5.33
N VAL A 74 -3.85 -6.16 -6.24
CA VAL A 74 -3.48 -5.95 -7.65
C VAL A 74 -4.70 -5.70 -8.54
N GLU A 75 -5.80 -6.40 -8.31
CA GLU A 75 -7.01 -6.25 -9.14
C GLU A 75 -7.72 -4.93 -8.82
N PRO A 76 -8.27 -4.24 -9.84
CA PRO A 76 -8.97 -2.97 -9.58
C PRO A 76 -10.16 -3.09 -8.63
N THR A 77 -10.74 -4.27 -8.48
CA THR A 77 -11.85 -4.53 -7.57
C THR A 77 -11.41 -5.07 -6.22
N GLY A 78 -10.09 -5.18 -5.98
CA GLY A 78 -9.57 -5.66 -4.71
C GLY A 78 -9.91 -4.74 -3.55
N GLN A 79 -10.04 -5.31 -2.34
CA GLN A 79 -10.48 -4.53 -1.19
C GLN A 79 -9.50 -3.42 -0.80
N PHE A 80 -8.21 -3.57 -1.13
CA PHE A 80 -7.21 -2.54 -0.84
C PHE A 80 -7.00 -1.57 -2.00
N ARG A 81 -7.91 -1.60 -2.98
CA ARG A 81 -7.93 -0.68 -4.11
C ARG A 81 -9.15 0.25 -4.06
N MET A 82 -9.97 0.15 -3.03
CA MET A 82 -11.25 0.86 -2.92
C MET A 82 -11.41 1.50 -1.55
N GLY A 83 -12.46 2.31 -1.38
CA GLY A 83 -12.79 2.94 -0.12
C GLY A 83 -11.73 3.94 0.31
N MET A 84 -11.22 3.79 1.53
CA MET A 84 -10.20 4.70 2.06
C MET A 84 -8.82 4.48 1.44
N TYR A 85 -8.64 3.40 0.66
CA TYR A 85 -7.36 3.09 0.04
C TYR A 85 -7.28 3.70 -1.35
N LYS A 86 -6.57 4.80 -1.50
CA LYS A 86 -6.24 5.34 -2.83
C LYS A 86 -4.90 4.73 -3.25
N SER A 87 -4.95 3.72 -4.10
CA SER A 87 -3.84 2.83 -4.33
C SER A 87 -3.37 2.83 -5.77
N GLN A 88 -2.09 2.55 -5.96
CA GLN A 88 -1.45 2.33 -7.24
C GLN A 88 -0.57 1.09 -7.13
N VAL A 89 -0.46 0.36 -8.23
CA VAL A 89 0.41 -0.82 -8.31
C VAL A 89 1.23 -0.76 -9.57
N LYS A 90 2.40 -1.41 -9.53
CA LYS A 90 3.23 -1.55 -10.72
C LYS A 90 4.09 -2.80 -10.62
N ASN A 91 4.45 -3.33 -11.79
CA ASN A 91 5.41 -4.43 -11.96
C ASN A 91 4.96 -5.77 -11.37
N PHE A 92 3.68 -5.92 -11.07
CA PHE A 92 3.14 -7.23 -10.67
C PHE A 92 2.85 -8.13 -11.85
#